data_6b500be4e6d22ae1fea969b408988dc4
#
_entry.id   6b500be4e6d22ae1fea969b408988dc4
#
_cell.length_a   1.000
_cell.length_b   1.000
_cell.length_c   1.000
_cell.angle_alpha   90.00
_cell.angle_beta   90.00
_cell.angle_gamma   90.00
#
_symmetry.space_group_name_H-M   'P 1'
#
loop_
_entity.id
_entity.type
_entity.pdbx_description
1 polymer ?
#
loop_
_entity_poly.entity_id
_entity_poly.type
_entity_poly.pdbx_seq_one_letter_code
_entity_poly.pdbx_strand_id
1 'polypeptide(L)'
;MMKKILILNGSPRKNGKTASLVNAFKAGAEASGNEVKELYLQGMKISGCLACEGCQRIGNGCIQKDDMGIVYDAFAWCDVVVFASPQYWGTITGQLKIVIDRLYAALFGHPVQKRFVVIMTARGGMYDMTMDFFSIFTRFLAWENIGNVLGTGKEEEAKALGARI
;
A
#
# COMPACT_ATOMS: atom_id res chain seq x y z
N MET A 1 -11.27 -3.37 18.78
CA MET A 1 -10.64 -4.65 18.36
C MET A 1 -9.31 -4.33 17.69
N MET A 2 -8.23 -5.03 18.05
CA MET A 2 -6.91 -4.93 17.41
C MET A 2 -7.01 -5.17 15.90
N LYS A 3 -6.41 -4.31 15.09
CA LYS A 3 -6.35 -4.43 13.63
C LYS A 3 -4.95 -4.84 13.18
N LYS A 4 -4.91 -5.56 12.08
CA LYS A 4 -3.68 -5.94 11.39
C LYS A 4 -3.47 -5.01 10.21
N ILE A 5 -2.39 -4.25 10.22
CA ILE A 5 -2.12 -3.19 9.26
C ILE A 5 -0.89 -3.55 8.44
N LEU A 6 -1.03 -3.59 7.12
CA LEU A 6 0.07 -3.76 6.18
C LEU A 6 0.42 -2.41 5.55
N ILE A 7 1.66 -1.97 5.70
CA ILE A 7 2.19 -0.79 5.03
C ILE A 7 3.03 -1.24 3.83
N LEU A 8 2.60 -0.86 2.63
CA LEU A 8 3.35 -1.02 1.39
C LEU A 8 4.10 0.29 1.11
N ASN A 9 5.37 0.34 1.53
CA ASN A 9 6.21 1.53 1.39
C ASN A 9 6.96 1.51 0.06
N GLY A 10 6.43 2.22 -0.95
CA GLY A 10 6.98 2.35 -2.28
C GLY A 10 8.03 3.45 -2.44
N SER A 11 8.48 4.10 -1.35
CA SER A 11 9.52 5.11 -1.45
C SER A 11 10.88 4.48 -1.82
N PRO A 12 11.60 5.03 -2.82
CA PRO A 12 12.96 4.58 -3.12
C PRO A 12 13.99 5.04 -2.08
N ARG A 13 13.61 5.97 -1.18
CA ARG A 13 14.49 6.53 -0.13
C ARG A 13 14.09 5.98 1.23
N LYS A 14 14.94 5.14 1.80
CA LYS A 14 14.70 4.50 3.11
C LYS A 14 14.41 5.49 4.24
N ASN A 15 15.11 6.63 4.25
CA ASN A 15 14.98 7.70 5.26
C ASN A 15 14.44 9.00 4.64
N GLY A 16 13.52 8.90 3.69
CA GLY A 16 12.91 10.05 3.01
C GLY A 16 11.68 10.60 3.74
N LYS A 17 11.05 11.62 3.15
CA LYS A 17 9.84 12.25 3.70
C LYS A 17 8.65 11.28 3.82
N THR A 18 8.51 10.36 2.87
CA THR A 18 7.48 9.31 2.96
C THR A 18 7.73 8.40 4.17
N ALA A 19 8.98 8.00 4.40
CA ALA A 19 9.33 7.16 5.55
C ALA A 19 9.07 7.88 6.89
N SER A 20 9.28 9.20 6.97
CA SER A 20 8.94 10.01 8.16
C SER A 20 7.43 9.90 8.49
N LEU A 21 6.55 10.06 7.48
CA LEU A 21 5.11 9.93 7.67
C LEU A 21 4.70 8.48 8.01
N VAL A 22 5.30 7.50 7.35
CA VAL A 22 5.05 6.07 7.63
C VAL A 22 5.41 5.73 9.08
N ASN A 23 6.57 6.18 9.56
CA ASN A 23 7.01 5.96 10.94
C ASN A 23 6.06 6.61 11.96
N ALA A 24 5.60 7.83 11.68
CA ALA A 24 4.64 8.52 12.53
C ALA A 24 3.28 7.80 12.58
N PHE A 25 2.75 7.39 11.41
CA PHE A 25 1.53 6.60 11.31
C PHE A 25 1.64 5.28 12.10
N LYS A 26 2.74 4.55 11.88
CA LYS A 26 3.03 3.29 12.57
C LYS A 26 3.05 3.48 14.08
N ALA A 27 3.77 4.49 14.58
CA ALA A 27 3.82 4.79 16.01
C ALA A 27 2.42 5.06 16.60
N GLY A 28 1.55 5.78 15.87
CA GLY A 28 0.17 6.02 16.31
C GLY A 28 -0.66 4.73 16.33
N ALA A 29 -0.56 3.91 15.30
CA ALA A 29 -1.30 2.66 15.18
C ALA A 29 -0.88 1.64 16.27
N GLU A 30 0.41 1.47 16.50
CA GLU A 30 0.96 0.57 17.53
C GLU A 30 0.59 1.05 18.94
N ALA A 31 0.62 2.36 19.21
CA ALA A 31 0.20 2.93 20.49
C ALA A 31 -1.29 2.69 20.80
N SER A 32 -2.11 2.49 19.78
CA SER A 32 -3.54 2.12 19.92
C SER A 32 -3.78 0.61 19.94
N GLY A 33 -2.72 -0.20 20.04
CA GLY A 33 -2.81 -1.66 20.18
C GLY A 33 -3.00 -2.41 18.87
N ASN A 34 -2.74 -1.78 17.71
CA ASN A 34 -2.79 -2.46 16.42
C ASN A 34 -1.44 -3.15 16.10
N GLU A 35 -1.49 -4.22 15.33
CA GLU A 35 -0.31 -4.90 14.82
C GLU A 35 0.05 -4.35 13.42
N VAL A 36 1.30 -3.88 13.25
CA VAL A 36 1.73 -3.24 12.00
C VAL A 36 2.89 -4.00 11.37
N LYS A 37 2.75 -4.35 10.09
CA LYS A 37 3.83 -4.86 9.24
C LYS A 37 4.13 -3.84 8.15
N GLU A 38 5.40 -3.50 7.99
CA GLU A 38 5.87 -2.66 6.89
C GLU A 38 6.71 -3.46 5.93
N LEU A 39 6.39 -3.38 4.63
CA LEU A 39 7.21 -3.89 3.55
C LEU A 39 7.82 -2.70 2.78
N TYR A 40 9.15 -2.59 2.85
CA TYR A 40 9.92 -1.60 2.11
C TYR A 40 10.24 -2.11 0.72
N LEU A 41 9.41 -1.73 -0.26
CA LEU A 41 9.38 -2.34 -1.59
C LEU A 41 10.64 -2.14 -2.41
N GLN A 42 11.39 -1.04 -2.20
CA GLN A 42 12.66 -0.79 -2.89
C GLN A 42 13.72 -1.86 -2.58
N GLY A 43 13.66 -2.49 -1.42
CA GLY A 43 14.58 -3.56 -1.03
C GLY A 43 14.18 -4.94 -1.54
N MET A 44 13.00 -5.08 -2.17
CA MET A 44 12.44 -6.35 -2.61
C MET A 44 12.71 -6.59 -4.09
N LYS A 45 12.92 -7.85 -4.46
CA LYS A 45 13.07 -8.28 -5.86
C LYS A 45 11.71 -8.71 -6.39
N ILE A 46 10.96 -7.76 -6.92
CA ILE A 46 9.61 -7.98 -7.48
C ILE A 46 9.61 -7.55 -8.94
N SER A 47 9.33 -8.47 -9.84
CA SER A 47 9.21 -8.20 -11.27
C SER A 47 7.78 -7.74 -11.63
N GLY A 48 7.65 -7.01 -12.74
CA GLY A 48 6.35 -6.60 -13.28
C GLY A 48 5.48 -7.79 -13.69
N CYS A 49 4.18 -7.56 -13.82
CA CYS A 49 3.25 -8.55 -14.35
C CYS A 49 3.57 -8.84 -15.83
N LEU A 50 3.65 -10.13 -16.19
CA LEU A 50 3.94 -10.57 -17.56
C LEU A 50 2.66 -10.72 -18.42
N ALA A 51 1.49 -10.43 -17.85
CA ALA A 51 0.18 -10.66 -18.51
C ALA A 51 0.01 -12.10 -19.05
N CYS A 52 0.67 -13.08 -18.43
CA CYS A 52 0.71 -14.48 -18.89
C CYS A 52 -0.53 -15.31 -18.50
N GLU A 53 -1.45 -14.70 -17.74
CA GLU A 53 -2.69 -15.34 -17.23
C GLU A 53 -2.45 -16.61 -16.38
N GLY A 54 -1.21 -16.84 -15.96
CA GLY A 54 -0.85 -17.99 -15.15
C GLY A 54 -1.62 -18.06 -13.84
N CYS A 55 -1.85 -16.92 -13.19
CA CYS A 55 -2.64 -16.82 -11.97
C CYS A 55 -4.10 -17.28 -12.16
N GLN A 56 -4.69 -17.01 -13.31
CA GLN A 56 -6.05 -17.45 -13.63
C GLN A 56 -6.13 -18.97 -13.81
N ARG A 57 -5.08 -19.57 -14.43
CA ARG A 57 -5.03 -21.02 -14.66
C ARG A 57 -4.80 -21.83 -13.38
N ILE A 58 -3.94 -21.33 -12.48
CA ILE A 58 -3.64 -22.03 -11.22
C ILE A 58 -4.61 -21.69 -10.09
N GLY A 59 -5.34 -20.57 -10.21
CA GLY A 59 -6.36 -20.14 -9.24
C GLY A 59 -5.82 -19.74 -7.85
N ASN A 60 -4.52 -19.78 -7.65
CA ASN A 60 -3.89 -19.49 -6.35
C ASN A 60 -2.52 -18.83 -6.53
N GLY A 61 -2.51 -17.50 -6.56
CA GLY A 61 -1.30 -16.70 -6.62
C GLY A 61 -0.68 -16.59 -8.02
N CYS A 62 0.55 -16.10 -8.07
CA CYS A 62 1.28 -15.86 -9.31
C CYS A 62 2.28 -16.97 -9.60
N ILE A 63 2.49 -17.29 -10.89
CA ILE A 63 3.48 -18.29 -11.31
C ILE A 63 4.93 -17.79 -11.17
N GLN A 64 5.16 -16.47 -11.16
CA GLN A 64 6.49 -15.90 -10.96
C GLN A 64 6.95 -16.15 -9.52
N LYS A 65 8.19 -16.63 -9.38
CA LYS A 65 8.83 -16.94 -8.08
C LYS A 65 9.79 -15.80 -7.71
N ASP A 66 9.27 -14.83 -6.99
CA ASP A 66 10.01 -13.66 -6.50
C ASP A 66 9.45 -13.23 -5.13
N ASP A 67 9.93 -12.10 -4.59
CA ASP A 67 9.53 -11.62 -3.26
C ASP A 67 8.05 -11.19 -3.18
N MET A 68 7.29 -11.25 -4.28
CA MET A 68 5.84 -11.01 -4.24
C MET A 68 5.11 -12.03 -3.36
N GLY A 69 5.67 -13.22 -3.15
CA GLY A 69 5.14 -14.20 -2.20
C GLY A 69 5.00 -13.61 -0.79
N ILE A 70 6.02 -12.88 -0.32
CA ILE A 70 6.00 -12.19 0.98
C ILE A 70 4.86 -11.15 1.04
N VAL A 71 4.63 -10.44 -0.07
CA VAL A 71 3.54 -9.47 -0.17
C VAL A 71 2.18 -10.16 -0.10
N TYR A 72 1.99 -11.28 -0.80
CA TYR A 72 0.73 -12.03 -0.75
C TYR A 72 0.41 -12.53 0.66
N ASP A 73 1.39 -13.08 1.39
CA ASP A 73 1.20 -13.55 2.76
C ASP A 73 0.82 -12.39 3.70
N ALA A 74 1.53 -11.26 3.59
CA ALA A 74 1.23 -10.08 4.37
C ALA A 74 -0.13 -9.45 4.00
N PHE A 75 -0.50 -9.49 2.73
CA PHE A 75 -1.78 -9.02 2.24
C PHE A 75 -2.95 -9.89 2.73
N ALA A 76 -2.79 -11.21 2.72
CA ALA A 76 -3.79 -12.13 3.25
C ALA A 76 -3.99 -11.95 4.77
N TRP A 77 -2.91 -11.63 5.49
CA TRP A 77 -2.91 -11.44 6.95
C TRP A 77 -3.60 -10.14 7.39
N CYS A 78 -3.57 -9.05 6.61
CA CYS A 78 -3.99 -7.73 7.07
C CYS A 78 -5.49 -7.46 6.93
N ASP A 79 -6.00 -6.55 7.77
CA ASP A 79 -7.35 -5.95 7.69
C ASP A 79 -7.31 -4.63 6.91
N VAL A 80 -6.20 -3.88 7.05
CA VAL A 80 -6.01 -2.54 6.49
C VAL A 80 -4.72 -2.52 5.67
N VAL A 81 -4.77 -1.94 4.47
CA VAL A 81 -3.60 -1.70 3.62
C VAL A 81 -3.27 -0.22 3.60
N VAL A 82 -2.03 0.14 3.89
CA VAL A 82 -1.51 1.50 3.73
C VAL A 82 -0.64 1.56 2.49
N PHE A 83 -1.05 2.35 1.51
CA PHE A 83 -0.27 2.64 0.33
C PHE A 83 0.55 3.91 0.58
N ALA A 84 1.87 3.77 0.74
CA ALA A 84 2.76 4.88 1.01
C ALA A 84 3.74 5.10 -0.15
N SER A 85 3.79 6.31 -0.72
CA SER A 85 4.65 6.61 -1.87
C SER A 85 4.98 8.10 -1.97
N PRO A 86 6.17 8.48 -2.44
CA PRO A 86 6.31 9.80 -3.04
C PRO A 86 5.55 9.82 -4.37
N GLN A 87 5.09 11.01 -4.76
CA GLN A 87 4.46 11.22 -6.05
C GLN A 87 5.53 11.39 -7.14
N TYR A 88 5.46 10.57 -8.17
CA TYR A 88 6.28 10.67 -9.36
C TYR A 88 5.37 10.83 -10.58
N TRP A 89 5.56 11.92 -11.35
CA TRP A 89 4.78 12.21 -12.55
C TRP A 89 3.26 12.10 -12.33
N GLY A 90 2.78 12.71 -11.25
CA GLY A 90 1.35 12.78 -10.93
C GLY A 90 0.76 11.53 -10.27
N THR A 91 1.53 10.46 -10.08
CA THR A 91 1.04 9.21 -9.48
C THR A 91 2.07 8.57 -8.54
N ILE A 92 1.88 7.30 -8.20
CA ILE A 92 2.74 6.52 -7.31
C ILE A 92 4.05 6.09 -8.00
N THR A 93 5.02 5.62 -7.22
CA THR A 93 6.27 5.06 -7.75
C THR A 93 6.05 3.75 -8.49
N GLY A 94 6.98 3.41 -9.39
CA GLY A 94 7.02 2.12 -10.08
C GLY A 94 7.05 0.93 -9.12
N GLN A 95 7.80 1.02 -8.01
CA GLN A 95 7.88 -0.01 -6.98
C GLN A 95 6.51 -0.36 -6.41
N LEU A 96 5.72 0.65 -6.06
CA LEU A 96 4.37 0.42 -5.54
C LEU A 96 3.41 -0.04 -6.65
N LYS A 97 3.54 0.52 -7.86
CA LYS A 97 2.67 0.15 -8.99
C LYS A 97 2.84 -1.31 -9.39
N ILE A 98 4.07 -1.81 -9.44
CA ILE A 98 4.36 -3.23 -9.71
C ILE A 98 3.65 -4.14 -8.71
N VAL A 99 3.70 -3.81 -7.43
CA VAL A 99 3.02 -4.58 -6.38
C VAL A 99 1.50 -4.54 -6.59
N ILE A 100 0.93 -3.36 -6.83
CA ILE A 100 -0.52 -3.22 -7.08
C ILE A 100 -0.96 -4.05 -8.30
N ASP A 101 -0.22 -4.00 -9.41
CA ASP A 101 -0.52 -4.79 -10.59
C ASP A 101 -0.45 -6.31 -10.30
N ARG A 102 0.51 -6.72 -9.48
CA ARG A 102 0.69 -8.13 -9.10
C ARG A 102 -0.34 -8.60 -8.06
N LEU A 103 -0.95 -7.70 -7.27
CA LEU A 103 -2.07 -8.06 -6.39
C LEU A 103 -3.28 -8.61 -7.15
N TYR A 104 -3.38 -8.40 -8.46
CA TYR A 104 -4.39 -9.05 -9.30
C TYR A 104 -4.44 -10.56 -9.07
N ALA A 105 -3.29 -11.22 -8.91
CA ALA A 105 -3.23 -12.67 -8.69
C ALA A 105 -3.84 -13.14 -7.35
N ALA A 106 -3.90 -12.26 -6.35
CA ALA A 106 -4.54 -12.54 -5.07
C ALA A 106 -6.03 -12.15 -5.02
N LEU A 107 -6.45 -11.31 -5.95
CA LEU A 107 -7.80 -10.74 -5.97
C LEU A 107 -8.70 -11.36 -7.06
N PHE A 108 -8.10 -11.94 -8.10
CA PHE A 108 -8.84 -12.53 -9.21
C PHE A 108 -9.66 -13.75 -8.75
N GLY A 109 -10.97 -13.67 -8.92
CA GLY A 109 -11.90 -14.75 -8.52
C GLY A 109 -12.15 -14.84 -7.00
N HIS A 110 -11.41 -14.09 -6.19
CA HIS A 110 -11.52 -14.07 -4.73
C HIS A 110 -11.50 -12.64 -4.19
N PRO A 111 -12.53 -11.82 -4.46
CA PRO A 111 -12.55 -10.45 -4.00
C PRO A 111 -12.55 -10.42 -2.47
N VAL A 112 -11.49 -9.86 -1.89
CA VAL A 112 -11.37 -9.67 -0.45
C VAL A 112 -11.64 -8.20 -0.15
N GLN A 113 -12.63 -7.92 0.70
CA GLN A 113 -12.88 -6.56 1.17
C GLN A 113 -11.78 -6.13 2.13
N LYS A 114 -11.20 -4.97 1.87
CA LYS A 114 -10.19 -4.34 2.73
C LYS A 114 -10.55 -2.87 2.97
N ARG A 115 -10.00 -2.31 4.03
CA ARG A 115 -9.91 -0.87 4.21
C ARG A 115 -8.52 -0.41 3.83
N PHE A 116 -8.39 0.83 3.39
CA PHE A 116 -7.08 1.35 3.00
C PHE A 116 -6.86 2.79 3.43
N VAL A 117 -5.58 3.13 3.53
CA VAL A 117 -5.06 4.47 3.79
C VAL A 117 -4.08 4.85 2.68
N VAL A 118 -4.03 6.12 2.32
CA VAL A 118 -3.05 6.66 1.37
C VAL A 118 -2.13 7.65 2.08
N ILE A 119 -0.82 7.42 2.01
CA ILE A 119 0.22 8.34 2.50
C ILE A 119 1.07 8.77 1.31
N MET A 120 0.97 10.04 0.90
CA MET A 120 1.68 10.56 -0.26
C MET A 120 2.51 11.79 0.09
N THR A 121 3.70 11.87 -0.48
CA THR A 121 4.56 13.06 -0.41
C THR A 121 4.90 13.57 -1.80
N ALA A 122 4.92 14.89 -1.99
CA ALA A 122 5.34 15.54 -3.22
C ALA A 122 6.04 16.87 -2.92
N ARG A 123 6.78 17.39 -3.90
CA ARG A 123 7.30 18.78 -3.84
C ARG A 123 6.21 19.82 -4.14
N GLY A 124 5.26 19.46 -5.01
CA GLY A 124 4.05 20.24 -5.29
C GLY A 124 2.84 19.70 -4.56
N GLY A 125 1.73 20.40 -4.59
CA GLY A 125 0.51 20.04 -3.86
C GLY A 125 -0.59 19.34 -4.67
N MET A 126 -0.30 18.87 -5.89
CA MET A 126 -1.31 18.28 -6.77
C MET A 126 -1.35 16.77 -6.58
N TYR A 127 -2.37 16.26 -5.89
CA TYR A 127 -2.58 14.83 -5.63
C TYR A 127 -3.77 14.24 -6.38
N ASP A 128 -4.48 15.04 -7.18
CA ASP A 128 -5.74 14.67 -7.80
C ASP A 128 -5.62 13.39 -8.63
N MET A 129 -4.64 13.32 -9.53
CA MET A 129 -4.40 12.12 -10.36
C MET A 129 -4.14 10.87 -9.52
N THR A 130 -3.39 11.00 -8.43
CA THR A 130 -3.12 9.88 -7.52
C THR A 130 -4.40 9.45 -6.79
N MET A 131 -5.18 10.41 -6.32
CA MET A 131 -6.42 10.09 -5.61
C MET A 131 -7.48 9.51 -6.56
N ASP A 132 -7.55 9.99 -7.80
CA ASP A 132 -8.38 9.40 -8.85
C ASP A 132 -7.97 7.96 -9.15
N PHE A 133 -6.66 7.69 -9.27
CA PHE A 133 -6.15 6.32 -9.42
C PHE A 133 -6.63 5.41 -8.28
N PHE A 134 -6.48 5.82 -7.03
CA PHE A 134 -6.93 5.01 -5.90
C PHE A 134 -8.46 4.88 -5.87
N SER A 135 -9.20 5.91 -6.19
CA SER A 135 -10.66 5.89 -6.27
C SER A 135 -11.15 4.86 -7.31
N ILE A 136 -10.54 4.84 -8.49
CA ILE A 136 -10.90 3.90 -9.55
C ILE A 136 -10.52 2.48 -9.14
N PHE A 137 -9.27 2.26 -8.75
CA PHE A 137 -8.74 0.97 -8.35
C PHE A 137 -9.57 0.32 -7.22
N THR A 138 -9.85 1.08 -6.16
CA THR A 138 -10.54 0.55 -4.99
C THR A 138 -12.04 0.41 -5.18
N ARG A 139 -12.65 1.18 -6.09
CA ARG A 139 -14.06 1.02 -6.45
C ARG A 139 -14.34 -0.35 -7.09
N PHE A 140 -13.44 -0.87 -7.93
CA PHE A 140 -13.56 -2.21 -8.48
C PHE A 140 -13.49 -3.31 -7.41
N LEU A 141 -12.83 -3.02 -6.30
CA LEU A 141 -12.64 -3.96 -5.19
C LEU A 141 -13.63 -3.77 -4.04
N ALA A 142 -14.49 -2.75 -4.12
CA ALA A 142 -15.38 -2.32 -3.02
C ALA A 142 -14.62 -2.05 -1.71
N TRP A 143 -13.41 -1.46 -1.80
CA TRP A 143 -12.59 -1.11 -0.64
C TRP A 143 -12.91 0.27 -0.12
N GLU A 144 -12.89 0.42 1.20
CA GLU A 144 -13.17 1.68 1.88
C GLU A 144 -11.88 2.47 2.14
N ASN A 145 -11.82 3.72 1.66
CA ASN A 145 -10.78 4.67 2.06
C ASN A 145 -11.10 5.23 3.45
N ILE A 146 -10.25 4.92 4.44
CA ILE A 146 -10.44 5.34 5.83
C ILE A 146 -9.54 6.51 6.27
N GLY A 147 -8.76 7.07 5.35
CA GLY A 147 -7.99 8.28 5.58
C GLY A 147 -6.82 8.48 4.62
N ASN A 148 -6.39 9.72 4.53
CA ASN A 148 -5.27 10.11 3.67
C ASN A 148 -4.35 11.07 4.41
N VAL A 149 -3.04 10.97 4.16
CA VAL A 149 -2.05 11.98 4.55
C VAL A 149 -1.31 12.42 3.28
N LEU A 150 -1.59 13.64 2.84
CA LEU A 150 -1.09 14.17 1.57
C LEU A 150 -0.22 15.39 1.83
N GLY A 151 1.07 15.27 1.65
CA GLY A 151 2.07 16.34 1.85
C GLY A 151 3.24 15.92 2.71
N THR A 152 4.24 16.77 2.80
CA THR A 152 5.40 16.62 3.70
C THR A 152 5.18 17.42 4.98
N GLY A 153 5.84 17.03 6.09
CA GLY A 153 5.74 17.74 7.36
C GLY A 153 4.40 17.53 8.09
N LYS A 154 3.72 16.42 7.80
CA LYS A 154 2.42 16.06 8.38
C LYS A 154 2.51 14.86 9.31
N GLU A 155 3.61 14.75 10.05
CA GLU A 155 3.88 13.63 10.94
C GLU A 155 2.82 13.51 12.04
N GLU A 156 2.35 14.64 12.60
CA GLU A 156 1.29 14.62 13.62
C GLU A 156 -0.06 14.17 13.03
N GLU A 157 -0.40 14.59 11.82
CA GLU A 157 -1.59 14.12 11.10
C GLU A 157 -1.51 12.61 10.84
N ALA A 158 -0.35 12.14 10.39
CA ALA A 158 -0.10 10.72 10.15
C ALA A 158 -0.22 9.89 11.44
N LYS A 159 0.36 10.36 12.54
CA LYS A 159 0.28 9.71 13.85
C LYS A 159 -1.17 9.65 14.36
N ALA A 160 -1.88 10.78 14.27
CA ALA A 160 -3.30 10.83 14.68
C ALA A 160 -4.17 9.92 13.82
N LEU A 161 -3.89 9.81 12.51
CA LEU A 161 -4.59 8.87 11.63
C LEU A 161 -4.31 7.43 12.03
N GLY A 162 -3.06 7.06 12.30
CA GLY A 162 -2.70 5.72 12.77
C GLY A 162 -3.40 5.35 14.08
N ALA A 163 -3.48 6.29 15.00
CA ALA A 163 -4.07 6.08 16.33
C ALA A 163 -5.59 5.83 16.31
N ARG A 164 -6.28 6.22 15.25
CA ARG A 164 -7.75 6.03 15.15
C ARG A 164 -8.18 4.86 14.25
N ILE A 165 -7.23 4.07 13.72
CA ILE A 165 -7.52 2.85 12.98
C ILE A 165 -7.90 1.73 13.95
#